data_cb5e9527796a7012267e0b8a4a7306ba
#
_entry.id   cb5e9527796a7012267e0b8a4a7306ba
#
_cell.length_a   1.000
_cell.length_b   1.000
_cell.length_c   1.000
_cell.angle_alpha   90.00
_cell.angle_beta   90.00
_cell.angle_gamma   90.00
#
_symmetry.space_group_name_H-M   'P 1'
#
loop_
_entity.id
_entity.type
_entity.pdbx_description
1 polymer ?
#
loop_
_entity_poly.entity_id
_entity_poly.type
_entity_poly.pdbx_seq_one_letter_code
_entity_poly.pdbx_strand_id
1 'polypeptide(L)'
;MVRVTVLASGSKGNCTVVATNKTRVVLDAGLSCREIVKRMRLVGESPEDLDGVLITHEHQDHIQGLSVLARRWNVPVYATEATHAAWKRWMTPRKTMSFAAWLELRRQQQANLSPASTETDETGPDLTEAALELTTVMAEEEEPAIKATNGKLEEKMFPPASPASEDPSYLPLVEHFRAGVPFEIGDIRVTPFTVPHDAVDPVGFILQAEGMRIAIATDLGYLPPNVRMHLQRADLLMIESNHDLEMLRDGPYPWAVKQRVLSRVGHLSNDAVGEYLSNEYDGAARFVILAHISESNNLPELVRLSAERALDGKMGLLVNKVLLASQSMPLESIYL
;
A
#
# COMPACT_ATOMS: atom_id res chain seq x y z
N MET A 1 -20.40 15.93 -6.54
CA MET A 1 -19.01 16.43 -6.43
C MET A 1 -18.18 15.34 -5.82
N VAL A 2 -17.16 14.87 -6.54
CA VAL A 2 -16.24 13.84 -6.06
C VAL A 2 -15.05 14.49 -5.39
N ARG A 3 -14.63 13.98 -4.24
CA ARG A 3 -13.51 14.49 -3.46
C ARG A 3 -12.47 13.38 -3.27
N VAL A 4 -11.21 13.70 -3.49
CA VAL A 4 -10.06 12.80 -3.25
C VAL A 4 -9.11 13.47 -2.28
N THR A 5 -8.75 12.76 -1.22
CA THR A 5 -7.85 13.26 -0.18
C THR A 5 -6.82 12.19 0.17
N VAL A 6 -5.56 12.42 -0.18
CA VAL A 6 -4.47 11.52 0.22
C VAL A 6 -4.08 11.86 1.65
N LEU A 7 -4.38 10.97 2.59
CA LEU A 7 -4.05 11.16 4.01
C LEU A 7 -2.58 10.89 4.29
N ALA A 8 -2.01 9.91 3.58
CA ALA A 8 -0.59 9.59 3.60
C ALA A 8 -0.21 8.76 2.38
N SER A 9 1.03 8.85 1.94
CA SER A 9 1.57 7.97 0.92
C SER A 9 3.09 7.83 1.06
N GLY A 10 3.57 6.58 1.15
CA GLY A 10 4.98 6.21 1.30
C GLY A 10 5.15 4.92 2.10
N SER A 11 6.38 4.48 2.30
CA SER A 11 6.75 3.19 2.88
C SER A 11 6.34 2.98 4.35
N LYS A 12 5.86 4.04 5.04
CA LYS A 12 5.41 3.97 6.44
C LYS A 12 3.89 3.98 6.58
N GLY A 13 3.16 4.03 5.46
CA GLY A 13 1.72 3.92 5.46
C GLY A 13 1.03 4.70 4.36
N ASN A 14 0.12 4.03 3.69
CA ASN A 14 -0.70 4.55 2.59
C ASN A 14 -2.15 4.60 3.01
N CYS A 15 -2.82 5.71 2.71
CA CYS A 15 -4.24 5.87 3.02
C CYS A 15 -4.82 7.02 2.18
N THR A 16 -5.83 6.74 1.37
CA THR A 16 -6.50 7.74 0.53
C THR A 16 -8.01 7.65 0.72
N VAL A 17 -8.67 8.78 0.93
CA VAL A 17 -10.13 8.88 0.98
C VAL A 17 -10.66 9.31 -0.37
N VAL A 18 -11.65 8.60 -0.89
CA VAL A 18 -12.46 9.01 -2.04
C VAL A 18 -13.90 9.11 -1.60
N ALA A 19 -14.52 10.26 -1.79
CA ALA A 19 -15.87 10.54 -1.30
C ALA A 19 -16.72 11.22 -2.37
N THR A 20 -17.98 10.85 -2.42
CA THR A 20 -19.08 11.59 -3.03
C THR A 20 -19.90 12.30 -1.95
N ASN A 21 -21.04 12.87 -2.33
CA ASN A 21 -22.00 13.37 -1.34
C ASN A 21 -22.74 12.26 -0.58
N LYS A 22 -22.64 11.00 -1.04
CA LYS A 22 -23.40 9.86 -0.49
C LYS A 22 -22.51 8.74 0.03
N THR A 23 -21.35 8.55 -0.56
CA THR A 23 -20.48 7.39 -0.30
C THR A 23 -19.06 7.86 0.02
N ARG A 24 -18.43 7.22 0.99
CA ARG A 24 -17.04 7.48 1.38
C ARG A 24 -16.28 6.17 1.53
N VAL A 25 -15.22 6.03 0.75
CA VAL A 25 -14.34 4.86 0.81
C VAL A 25 -12.91 5.27 1.16
N VAL A 26 -12.22 4.40 1.86
CA VAL A 26 -10.79 4.50 2.13
C VAL A 26 -10.05 3.48 1.26
N LEU A 27 -9.06 3.91 0.52
CA LEU A 27 -8.05 3.05 -0.10
C LEU A 27 -6.89 2.89 0.85
N ASP A 28 -6.63 1.67 1.24
CA ASP A 28 -5.62 1.23 2.19
C ASP A 28 -5.73 1.87 3.59
N ALA A 29 -5.33 1.13 4.58
CA ALA A 29 -5.32 1.53 5.98
C ALA A 29 -3.92 1.31 6.57
N GLY A 30 -2.90 1.83 5.89
CA GLY A 30 -1.50 1.57 6.17
C GLY A 30 -0.92 2.34 7.35
N LEU A 31 -1.65 3.32 7.89
CA LEU A 31 -1.29 3.99 9.12
C LEU A 31 -1.98 3.34 10.32
N SER A 32 -1.52 3.61 11.54
CA SER A 32 -2.30 3.23 12.73
C SER A 32 -3.71 3.83 12.65
N CYS A 33 -4.71 3.11 13.13
CA CYS A 33 -6.11 3.60 13.14
C CYS A 33 -6.23 4.98 13.79
N ARG A 34 -5.48 5.24 14.87
CA ARG A 34 -5.44 6.54 15.54
C ARG A 34 -4.97 7.66 14.60
N GLU A 35 -3.92 7.40 13.83
CA GLU A 35 -3.38 8.40 12.89
C GLU A 35 -4.30 8.59 11.68
N ILE A 36 -4.93 7.52 11.17
CA ILE A 36 -5.96 7.62 10.12
C ILE A 36 -7.07 8.57 10.57
N VAL A 37 -7.67 8.30 11.74
CA VAL A 37 -8.78 9.11 12.27
C VAL A 37 -8.37 10.56 12.50
N LYS A 38 -7.18 10.78 13.06
CA LYS A 38 -6.65 12.13 13.27
C LYS A 38 -6.53 12.88 11.94
N ARG A 39 -5.94 12.26 10.90
CA ARG A 39 -5.77 12.88 9.59
C ARG A 39 -7.11 13.06 8.86
N MET A 40 -8.03 12.11 8.93
CA MET A 40 -9.38 12.29 8.41
C MET A 40 -10.04 13.54 8.99
N ARG A 41 -10.06 13.68 10.30
CA ARG A 41 -10.67 14.84 10.97
C ARG A 41 -9.96 16.17 10.64
N LEU A 42 -8.64 16.15 10.47
CA LEU A 42 -7.88 17.33 10.06
C LEU A 42 -8.33 17.87 8.68
N VAL A 43 -8.73 16.98 7.78
CA VAL A 43 -9.21 17.33 6.43
C VAL A 43 -10.73 17.40 6.33
N GLY A 44 -11.44 17.37 7.46
CA GLY A 44 -12.92 17.47 7.51
C GLY A 44 -13.65 16.18 7.13
N GLU A 45 -12.96 15.04 7.15
CA GLU A 45 -13.56 13.71 6.93
C GLU A 45 -13.94 13.05 8.27
N SER A 46 -15.00 12.26 8.24
CA SER A 46 -15.51 11.55 9.41
C SER A 46 -15.34 10.03 9.23
N PRO A 47 -14.67 9.33 10.14
CA PRO A 47 -14.55 7.87 10.07
C PRO A 47 -15.89 7.17 10.32
N GLU A 48 -16.85 7.85 10.96
CA GLU A 48 -18.21 7.36 11.23
C GLU A 48 -19.02 7.19 9.93
N ASP A 49 -18.67 7.91 8.88
CA ASP A 49 -19.37 7.92 7.59
C ASP A 49 -18.70 7.01 6.54
N LEU A 50 -17.81 6.10 6.96
CA LEU A 50 -17.13 5.19 6.03
C LEU A 50 -18.04 4.07 5.57
N ASP A 51 -18.20 3.91 4.26
CA ASP A 51 -18.96 2.85 3.61
C ASP A 51 -18.10 1.65 3.22
N GLY A 52 -16.77 1.80 3.17
CA GLY A 52 -15.86 0.71 2.84
C GLY A 52 -14.39 1.05 2.94
N VAL A 53 -13.58 0.00 3.13
CA VAL A 53 -12.13 0.03 3.02
C VAL A 53 -11.71 -0.89 1.88
N LEU A 54 -11.10 -0.33 0.84
CA LEU A 54 -10.54 -1.05 -0.30
C LEU A 54 -9.06 -1.35 -0.02
N ILE A 55 -8.63 -2.59 -0.16
CA ILE A 55 -7.24 -2.99 0.06
C ILE A 55 -6.57 -3.35 -1.27
N THR A 56 -5.44 -2.72 -1.54
CA THR A 56 -4.62 -2.98 -2.73
C THR A 56 -3.86 -4.30 -2.61
N HIS A 57 -3.20 -4.53 -1.48
CA HIS A 57 -2.43 -5.74 -1.17
C HIS A 57 -2.12 -5.84 0.34
N GLU A 58 -1.45 -6.93 0.76
CA GLU A 58 -1.27 -7.30 2.16
C GLU A 58 -0.03 -6.72 2.86
N HIS A 59 0.77 -5.85 2.25
CA HIS A 59 1.93 -5.26 2.91
C HIS A 59 1.54 -4.37 4.09
N GLN A 60 2.41 -4.30 5.10
CA GLN A 60 2.12 -3.63 6.38
C GLN A 60 1.73 -2.17 6.22
N ASP A 61 2.40 -1.45 5.34
CA ASP A 61 2.14 -0.05 5.03
C ASP A 61 0.82 0.20 4.24
N HIS A 62 0.03 -0.87 4.00
CA HIS A 62 -1.33 -0.81 3.43
C HIS A 62 -2.41 -1.33 4.39
N ILE A 63 -2.04 -2.09 5.42
CA ILE A 63 -3.02 -2.80 6.27
C ILE A 63 -2.83 -2.58 7.77
N GLN A 64 -1.85 -1.81 8.24
CA GLN A 64 -1.48 -1.67 9.66
C GLN A 64 -2.66 -1.30 10.57
N GLY A 65 -3.52 -0.39 10.16
CA GLY A 65 -4.68 0.06 10.93
C GLY A 65 -5.98 -0.67 10.62
N LEU A 66 -5.98 -1.55 9.61
CA LEU A 66 -7.18 -2.14 9.02
C LEU A 66 -8.11 -2.79 10.04
N SER A 67 -7.60 -3.72 10.84
CA SER A 67 -8.44 -4.50 11.77
C SER A 67 -9.08 -3.61 12.84
N VAL A 68 -8.36 -2.60 13.32
CA VAL A 68 -8.90 -1.67 14.33
C VAL A 68 -9.92 -0.72 13.71
N LEU A 69 -9.63 -0.20 12.50
CA LEU A 69 -10.53 0.68 11.77
C LEU A 69 -11.85 -0.03 11.47
N ALA A 70 -11.78 -1.19 10.81
CA ALA A 70 -12.96 -1.96 10.42
C ALA A 70 -13.83 -2.37 11.60
N ARG A 71 -13.24 -2.88 12.68
CA ARG A 71 -13.98 -3.29 13.89
C ARG A 71 -14.63 -2.13 14.63
N ARG A 72 -13.94 -0.99 14.68
CA ARG A 72 -14.39 0.16 15.47
C ARG A 72 -15.64 0.82 14.89
N TRP A 73 -15.72 0.91 13.60
CA TRP A 73 -16.85 1.53 12.89
C TRP A 73 -17.71 0.53 12.11
N ASN A 74 -17.45 -0.77 12.29
CA ASN A 74 -18.16 -1.85 11.57
C ASN A 74 -18.16 -1.65 10.05
N VAL A 75 -17.01 -1.21 9.50
CA VAL A 75 -16.87 -0.87 8.07
C VAL A 75 -16.55 -2.13 7.27
N PRO A 76 -17.22 -2.37 6.13
CA PRO A 76 -16.89 -3.45 5.21
C PRO A 76 -15.47 -3.30 4.64
N VAL A 77 -14.76 -4.42 4.54
CA VAL A 77 -13.42 -4.49 3.93
C VAL A 77 -13.52 -5.23 2.61
N TYR A 78 -13.05 -4.59 1.55
CA TYR A 78 -13.01 -5.12 0.20
C TYR A 78 -11.57 -5.49 -0.16
N ALA A 79 -11.30 -6.76 -0.42
CA ALA A 79 -9.98 -7.28 -0.78
C ALA A 79 -10.11 -8.43 -1.78
N THR A 80 -9.02 -8.80 -2.47
CA THR A 80 -9.03 -10.09 -3.16
C THR A 80 -9.00 -11.23 -2.12
N GLU A 81 -9.51 -12.40 -2.48
CA GLU A 81 -9.50 -13.56 -1.58
C GLU A 81 -8.07 -13.92 -1.16
N ALA A 82 -7.12 -13.80 -2.09
CA ALA A 82 -5.71 -14.12 -1.85
C ALA A 82 -5.06 -13.12 -0.89
N THR A 83 -5.29 -11.81 -1.07
CA THR A 83 -4.84 -10.73 -0.16
C THR A 83 -5.43 -10.93 1.24
N HIS A 84 -6.73 -11.20 1.36
CA HIS A 84 -7.36 -11.47 2.66
C HIS A 84 -6.77 -12.70 3.34
N ALA A 85 -6.54 -13.79 2.60
CA ALA A 85 -5.91 -14.99 3.14
C ALA A 85 -4.46 -14.75 3.58
N ALA A 86 -3.69 -13.95 2.83
CA ALA A 86 -2.33 -13.56 3.19
C ALA A 86 -2.31 -12.70 4.46
N TRP A 87 -3.20 -11.70 4.55
CA TRP A 87 -3.36 -10.88 5.74
C TRP A 87 -3.72 -11.72 6.97
N LYS A 88 -4.67 -12.68 6.87
CA LYS A 88 -5.00 -13.60 7.96
C LYS A 88 -3.79 -14.39 8.45
N ARG A 89 -3.01 -14.95 7.52
CA ARG A 89 -1.77 -15.67 7.88
C ARG A 89 -0.79 -14.78 8.63
N TRP A 90 -0.71 -13.52 8.24
CA TRP A 90 0.18 -12.56 8.89
C TRP A 90 -0.28 -12.18 10.31
N MET A 91 -1.59 -11.98 10.50
CA MET A 91 -2.20 -11.65 11.79
C MET A 91 -2.26 -12.84 12.76
N THR A 92 -2.23 -14.08 12.26
CA THR A 92 -2.28 -15.27 13.10
C THR A 92 -0.91 -15.51 13.73
N PRO A 93 -0.78 -15.51 15.09
CA PRO A 93 0.49 -15.78 15.74
C PRO A 93 1.03 -17.14 15.29
N ARG A 94 2.17 -17.16 14.65
CA ARG A 94 2.88 -18.41 14.41
C ARG A 94 3.22 -18.99 15.79
N LYS A 95 2.78 -20.20 16.08
CA LYS A 95 3.33 -20.95 17.20
C LYS A 95 4.81 -21.11 16.91
N THR A 96 5.64 -20.25 17.48
CA THR A 96 7.08 -20.38 17.39
C THR A 96 7.44 -21.65 18.15
N MET A 97 7.82 -22.66 17.39
CA MET A 97 8.38 -23.88 17.98
C MET A 97 9.69 -23.46 18.68
N SER A 98 9.86 -23.80 19.95
CA SER A 98 11.14 -23.56 20.62
C SER A 98 12.26 -24.27 19.86
N PHE A 99 13.48 -23.73 19.89
CA PHE A 99 14.63 -24.35 19.25
C PHE A 99 14.81 -25.81 19.66
N ALA A 100 14.55 -26.14 20.95
CA ALA A 100 14.56 -27.51 21.46
C ALA A 100 13.50 -28.39 20.79
N ALA A 101 12.28 -27.90 20.61
CA ALA A 101 11.22 -28.64 19.93
C ALA A 101 11.50 -28.80 18.42
N TRP A 102 12.14 -27.81 17.78
CA TRP A 102 12.59 -27.89 16.39
C TRP A 102 13.70 -28.93 16.21
N LEU A 103 14.69 -28.97 17.13
CA LEU A 103 15.75 -29.97 17.12
C LEU A 103 15.18 -31.42 17.28
N GLU A 104 14.21 -31.56 18.17
CA GLU A 104 13.56 -32.85 18.38
C GLU A 104 12.79 -33.30 17.15
N LEU A 105 12.05 -32.40 16.49
CA LEU A 105 11.35 -32.68 15.23
C LEU A 105 12.33 -33.08 14.11
N ARG A 106 13.48 -32.41 14.01
CA ARG A 106 14.54 -32.72 13.05
C ARG A 106 15.15 -34.10 13.32
N ARG A 107 15.41 -34.46 14.59
CA ARG A 107 15.90 -35.79 14.98
C ARG A 107 14.91 -36.87 14.61
N GLN A 108 13.62 -36.67 14.85
CA GLN A 108 12.57 -37.61 14.48
C GLN A 108 12.45 -37.78 12.96
N GLN A 109 12.58 -36.71 12.20
CA GLN A 109 12.60 -36.76 10.73
C GLN A 109 13.81 -37.53 10.20
N GLN A 110 15.00 -37.32 10.79
CA GLN A 110 16.20 -38.08 10.42
C GLN A 110 16.13 -39.56 10.82
N ALA A 111 15.53 -39.89 11.95
CA ALA A 111 15.32 -41.25 12.39
C ALA A 111 14.33 -42.03 11.51
N ASN A 112 13.38 -41.32 10.85
CA ASN A 112 12.40 -41.94 9.94
C ASN A 112 12.90 -42.07 8.49
N LEU A 113 14.08 -41.54 8.17
CA LEU A 113 14.76 -41.77 6.90
C LEU A 113 15.64 -42.99 7.04
N SER A 114 15.12 -44.21 6.67
CA SER A 114 15.90 -45.43 6.57
C SER A 114 17.10 -45.24 5.64
N PRO A 115 18.26 -45.85 5.93
CA PRO A 115 19.46 -45.69 5.13
C PRO A 115 19.34 -46.45 3.80
N ALA A 116 19.17 -45.72 2.71
CA ALA A 116 19.39 -46.27 1.38
C ALA A 116 20.47 -45.43 0.70
N SER A 117 21.63 -46.09 0.52
CA SER A 117 22.73 -45.83 -0.42
C SER A 117 23.39 -44.44 -0.41
N THR A 118 24.62 -44.47 0.06
CA THR A 118 25.70 -43.53 -0.18
C THR A 118 25.98 -43.33 -1.67
N GLU A 119 25.93 -42.07 -2.13
CA GLU A 119 26.91 -41.55 -3.11
C GLU A 119 27.09 -40.08 -2.85
N THR A 120 28.36 -39.72 -2.70
CA THR A 120 28.87 -38.36 -2.42
C THR A 120 28.82 -37.54 -3.66
N ASP A 121 28.27 -36.31 -3.55
CA ASP A 121 28.79 -35.17 -4.32
C ASP A 121 28.71 -33.89 -3.46
N GLU A 122 29.90 -33.41 -3.08
CA GLU A 122 30.09 -32.13 -2.40
C GLU A 122 30.17 -31.05 -3.48
N THR A 123 29.24 -30.12 -3.50
CA THR A 123 29.47 -28.67 -3.76
C THR A 123 28.13 -27.96 -3.95
N GLY A 124 27.64 -27.28 -2.92
CA GLY A 124 26.57 -26.30 -3.02
C GLY A 124 26.72 -25.26 -1.92
N PRO A 125 26.61 -23.96 -2.20
CA PRO A 125 26.82 -22.91 -1.20
C PRO A 125 25.74 -22.95 -0.14
N ASP A 126 26.16 -22.79 1.10
CA ASP A 126 25.35 -22.69 2.30
C ASP A 126 24.44 -21.45 2.25
N LEU A 127 23.14 -21.65 2.06
CA LEU A 127 22.10 -20.61 2.00
C LEU A 127 21.53 -20.24 3.37
N THR A 128 22.09 -20.74 4.47
CA THR A 128 21.51 -20.62 5.81
C THR A 128 21.86 -19.31 6.52
N GLU A 129 22.97 -18.66 6.21
CA GLU A 129 23.34 -17.37 6.82
C GLU A 129 22.60 -16.18 6.22
N ALA A 130 22.35 -16.16 4.92
CA ALA A 130 21.68 -15.06 4.24
C ALA A 130 20.19 -14.90 4.62
N ALA A 131 19.54 -16.01 5.03
CA ALA A 131 18.12 -15.97 5.45
C ALA A 131 17.93 -15.48 6.89
N LEU A 132 18.95 -15.57 7.75
CA LEU A 132 18.88 -15.09 9.14
C LEU A 132 19.11 -13.58 9.23
N GLU A 133 19.97 -13.01 8.40
CA GLU A 133 20.24 -11.57 8.41
C GLU A 133 19.06 -10.73 7.88
N LEU A 134 18.27 -11.25 6.94
CA LEU A 134 17.11 -10.54 6.41
C LEU A 134 15.97 -10.34 7.43
N THR A 135 15.90 -11.19 8.45
CA THR A 135 14.83 -11.11 9.46
C THR A 135 15.18 -10.15 10.60
N THR A 136 16.45 -9.84 10.80
CA THR A 136 16.92 -9.03 11.93
C THR A 136 16.95 -7.52 11.61
N VAL A 137 17.05 -7.13 10.34
CA VAL A 137 17.15 -5.71 9.93
C VAL A 137 15.80 -4.97 9.93
N MET A 138 14.68 -5.70 10.04
CA MET A 138 13.33 -5.10 10.05
C MET A 138 12.74 -4.88 11.45
N ALA A 139 13.50 -5.10 12.53
CA ALA A 139 12.96 -5.14 13.90
C ALA A 139 13.46 -4.06 14.87
N GLU A 140 14.30 -3.13 14.46
CA GLU A 140 14.83 -2.10 15.38
C GLU A 140 14.70 -0.69 14.82
N GLU A 141 13.53 -0.09 15.00
CA GLU A 141 13.36 1.33 15.33
C GLU A 141 12.19 1.45 16.31
N GLU A 142 12.49 1.33 17.59
CA GLU A 142 11.57 1.71 18.66
C GLU A 142 11.44 3.24 18.70
N GLU A 143 10.25 3.75 18.40
CA GLU A 143 9.92 5.15 18.66
C GLU A 143 9.89 5.41 20.19
N PRO A 144 10.43 6.56 20.66
CA PRO A 144 10.39 6.90 22.07
C PRO A 144 8.94 7.12 22.52
N ALA A 145 8.55 6.44 23.59
CA ALA A 145 7.24 6.55 24.22
C ALA A 145 6.95 8.00 24.64
N ILE A 146 6.04 8.65 23.92
CA ILE A 146 5.48 9.95 24.32
C ILE A 146 4.56 9.71 25.52
N LYS A 147 4.94 10.24 26.67
CA LYS A 147 4.16 10.18 27.91
C LYS A 147 2.77 10.80 27.71
N ALA A 148 1.76 10.02 28.04
CA ALA A 148 0.37 10.40 28.01
C ALA A 148 0.06 11.58 28.94
N THR A 149 -0.31 12.70 28.36
CA THR A 149 -1.04 13.77 29.06
C THR A 149 -2.19 14.18 28.14
N ASN A 150 -3.37 13.69 28.43
CA ASN A 150 -4.71 14.19 28.10
C ASN A 150 -5.74 13.06 27.89
N GLY A 151 -5.94 12.19 28.88
CA GLY A 151 -6.86 11.05 28.80
C GLY A 151 -8.35 11.38 28.63
N LYS A 152 -8.78 12.64 28.83
CA LYS A 152 -10.22 13.01 28.75
C LYS A 152 -10.71 13.49 27.39
N LEU A 153 -9.83 13.89 26.49
CA LEU A 153 -10.18 14.26 25.11
C LEU A 153 -10.16 13.04 24.18
N GLU A 154 -9.40 12.00 24.52
CA GLU A 154 -9.29 10.78 23.73
C GLU A 154 -10.54 9.89 23.80
N GLU A 155 -11.21 9.81 24.96
CA GLU A 155 -12.45 9.00 25.11
C GLU A 155 -13.62 9.49 24.24
N LYS A 156 -13.69 10.78 23.92
CA LYS A 156 -14.71 11.32 23.01
C LYS A 156 -14.39 11.12 21.51
N MET A 157 -13.13 10.84 21.21
CA MET A 157 -12.69 10.68 19.82
C MET A 157 -12.86 9.25 19.28
N PHE A 158 -12.97 8.29 20.17
CA PHE A 158 -13.04 6.89 19.78
C PHE A 158 -14.19 6.19 20.47
N PRO A 159 -15.19 5.64 19.76
CA PRO A 159 -16.21 4.81 20.38
C PRO A 159 -15.55 3.62 21.09
N PRO A 160 -16.18 3.07 22.16
CA PRO A 160 -15.68 1.86 22.78
C PRO A 160 -15.56 0.76 21.72
N ALA A 161 -14.43 0.06 21.72
CA ALA A 161 -14.25 -1.09 20.82
C ALA A 161 -15.38 -2.10 21.11
N SER A 162 -16.04 -2.60 20.07
CA SER A 162 -16.87 -3.80 20.17
C SER A 162 -16.08 -4.90 20.86
N PRO A 163 -16.70 -5.80 21.66
CA PRO A 163 -15.96 -6.86 22.34
C PRO A 163 -15.05 -7.53 21.32
N ALA A 164 -13.75 -7.35 21.53
CA ALA A 164 -12.74 -7.85 20.61
C ALA A 164 -12.95 -9.36 20.51
N SER A 165 -13.17 -9.87 19.32
CA SER A 165 -12.99 -11.31 19.11
C SER A 165 -11.55 -11.62 19.54
N GLU A 166 -11.33 -12.76 20.19
CA GLU A 166 -9.99 -13.20 20.58
C GLU A 166 -9.08 -13.40 19.36
N ASP A 167 -9.64 -13.43 18.17
CA ASP A 167 -8.95 -13.55 16.90
C ASP A 167 -8.51 -12.16 16.38
N PRO A 168 -7.20 -11.88 16.36
CA PRO A 168 -6.66 -10.61 15.85
C PRO A 168 -6.96 -10.42 14.35
N SER A 169 -7.22 -11.49 13.61
CA SER A 169 -7.56 -11.47 12.19
C SER A 169 -9.07 -11.31 11.93
N TYR A 170 -9.89 -11.10 12.95
CA TYR A 170 -11.32 -10.90 12.76
C TYR A 170 -11.62 -9.53 12.11
N LEU A 171 -12.40 -9.57 11.03
CA LEU A 171 -13.03 -8.42 10.39
C LEU A 171 -14.55 -8.59 10.42
N PRO A 172 -15.33 -7.53 10.74
CA PRO A 172 -16.80 -7.65 10.89
C PRO A 172 -17.48 -8.08 9.59
N LEU A 173 -17.05 -7.52 8.46
CA LEU A 173 -17.57 -7.82 7.13
C LEU A 173 -16.43 -7.77 6.11
N VAL A 174 -16.32 -8.82 5.28
CA VAL A 174 -15.35 -8.90 4.20
C VAL A 174 -16.06 -9.26 2.91
N GLU A 175 -15.87 -8.42 1.90
CA GLU A 175 -16.36 -8.61 0.55
C GLU A 175 -15.18 -8.91 -0.37
N HIS A 176 -15.24 -10.04 -1.07
CA HIS A 176 -14.17 -10.41 -1.99
C HIS A 176 -14.48 -9.95 -3.41
N PHE A 177 -13.53 -9.30 -4.04
CA PHE A 177 -13.56 -8.94 -5.45
C PHE A 177 -12.48 -9.68 -6.26
N ARG A 178 -12.55 -9.58 -7.58
CA ARG A 178 -11.54 -10.09 -8.52
C ARG A 178 -11.05 -8.96 -9.42
N ALA A 179 -9.75 -8.94 -9.69
CA ALA A 179 -9.17 -8.03 -10.68
C ALA A 179 -9.91 -8.16 -12.03
N GLY A 180 -10.18 -7.04 -12.68
CA GLY A 180 -10.91 -6.97 -13.95
C GLY A 180 -12.45 -7.05 -13.83
N VAL A 181 -13.01 -7.35 -12.64
CA VAL A 181 -14.48 -7.42 -12.44
C VAL A 181 -14.95 -6.19 -11.67
N PRO A 182 -15.72 -5.28 -12.27
CA PRO A 182 -16.23 -4.10 -11.58
C PRO A 182 -17.27 -4.48 -10.51
N PHE A 183 -17.33 -3.69 -9.45
CA PHE A 183 -18.38 -3.74 -8.42
C PHE A 183 -18.72 -2.32 -7.94
N GLU A 184 -19.71 -2.18 -7.08
CA GLU A 184 -20.19 -0.88 -6.58
C GLU A 184 -20.14 -0.82 -5.06
N ILE A 185 -19.75 0.33 -4.53
CA ILE A 185 -19.90 0.70 -3.13
C ILE A 185 -20.72 1.99 -3.15
N GLY A 186 -21.96 1.93 -2.73
CA GLY A 186 -22.88 3.06 -2.85
C GLY A 186 -23.01 3.56 -4.28
N ASP A 187 -22.64 4.81 -4.53
CA ASP A 187 -22.63 5.42 -5.86
C ASP A 187 -21.24 5.48 -6.52
N ILE A 188 -20.25 4.80 -5.95
CA ILE A 188 -18.90 4.67 -6.50
C ILE A 188 -18.77 3.30 -7.20
N ARG A 189 -18.53 3.31 -8.51
CA ARG A 189 -18.15 2.12 -9.26
C ARG A 189 -16.65 1.90 -9.17
N VAL A 190 -16.25 0.72 -8.70
CA VAL A 190 -14.85 0.31 -8.50
C VAL A 190 -14.47 -0.73 -9.54
N THR A 191 -13.38 -0.50 -10.26
CA THR A 191 -12.79 -1.48 -11.18
C THR A 191 -11.36 -1.76 -10.75
N PRO A 192 -11.11 -2.90 -10.08
CA PRO A 192 -9.75 -3.31 -9.72
C PRO A 192 -9.02 -3.86 -10.96
N PHE A 193 -7.71 -3.62 -11.04
CA PHE A 193 -6.85 -4.18 -12.08
C PHE A 193 -5.51 -4.63 -11.50
N THR A 194 -4.96 -5.73 -11.98
CA THR A 194 -3.69 -6.29 -11.49
C THR A 194 -2.52 -5.37 -11.81
N VAL A 195 -1.65 -5.16 -10.83
CA VAL A 195 -0.37 -4.46 -10.95
C VAL A 195 0.80 -5.41 -10.66
N PRO A 196 1.99 -5.23 -11.27
CA PRO A 196 3.16 -6.07 -11.00
C PRO A 196 3.88 -5.64 -9.72
N HIS A 197 3.61 -6.33 -8.62
CA HIS A 197 4.25 -6.10 -7.32
C HIS A 197 4.54 -7.41 -6.60
N ASP A 198 5.45 -7.42 -5.64
CA ASP A 198 5.85 -8.59 -4.84
C ASP A 198 4.88 -8.89 -3.69
N ALA A 199 3.60 -8.89 -4.01
CA ALA A 199 2.49 -9.27 -3.15
C ALA A 199 1.70 -10.43 -3.75
N VAL A 200 0.76 -11.01 -2.99
CA VAL A 200 0.06 -12.23 -3.42
C VAL A 200 -0.88 -11.98 -4.60
N ASP A 201 -1.65 -10.90 -4.55
CA ASP A 201 -2.62 -10.52 -5.62
C ASP A 201 -2.83 -9.00 -5.61
N PRO A 202 -1.78 -8.23 -5.97
CA PRO A 202 -1.80 -6.78 -5.88
C PRO A 202 -2.63 -6.14 -6.98
N VAL A 203 -3.41 -5.12 -6.59
CA VAL A 203 -4.30 -4.39 -7.51
C VAL A 203 -4.17 -2.88 -7.39
N GLY A 204 -4.34 -2.20 -8.53
CA GLY A 204 -4.71 -0.79 -8.59
C GLY A 204 -6.22 -0.65 -8.79
N PHE A 205 -6.74 0.57 -8.69
CA PHE A 205 -8.17 0.84 -8.80
C PHE A 205 -8.51 1.95 -9.77
N ILE A 206 -9.59 1.75 -10.51
CA ILE A 206 -10.34 2.82 -11.14
C ILE A 206 -11.61 3.03 -10.33
N LEU A 207 -11.81 4.26 -9.85
CA LEU A 207 -13.03 4.67 -9.17
C LEU A 207 -13.79 5.65 -10.07
N GLN A 208 -15.08 5.39 -10.27
CA GLN A 208 -15.94 6.23 -11.10
C GLN A 208 -17.18 6.64 -10.31
N ALA A 209 -17.43 7.94 -10.25
CA ALA A 209 -18.60 8.50 -9.62
C ALA A 209 -18.92 9.87 -10.24
N GLU A 210 -20.20 10.22 -10.35
CA GLU A 210 -20.65 11.53 -10.88
C GLU A 210 -20.01 11.93 -12.23
N GLY A 211 -19.69 10.95 -13.07
CA GLY A 211 -19.04 11.15 -14.37
C GLY A 211 -17.52 11.35 -14.31
N MET A 212 -16.93 11.43 -13.10
CA MET A 212 -15.48 11.54 -12.90
C MET A 212 -14.82 10.17 -12.84
N ARG A 213 -13.60 10.07 -13.37
CA ARG A 213 -12.77 8.87 -13.38
C ARG A 213 -11.46 9.12 -12.64
N ILE A 214 -11.23 8.37 -11.58
CA ILE A 214 -10.03 8.42 -10.75
C ILE A 214 -9.24 7.14 -10.97
N ALA A 215 -7.98 7.24 -11.39
CA ALA A 215 -7.07 6.11 -11.56
C ALA A 215 -5.99 6.14 -10.48
N ILE A 216 -5.82 5.03 -9.76
CA ILE A 216 -4.84 4.89 -8.67
C ILE A 216 -4.02 3.64 -8.92
N ALA A 217 -2.69 3.82 -9.08
CA ALA A 217 -1.72 2.75 -9.24
C ALA A 217 -0.44 3.09 -8.47
N THR A 218 -0.27 2.46 -7.33
CA THR A 218 0.96 2.49 -6.51
C THR A 218 1.48 1.08 -6.34
N ASP A 219 2.72 0.96 -5.91
CA ASP A 219 3.36 -0.33 -5.68
C ASP A 219 3.40 -1.20 -6.93
N LEU A 220 4.21 -0.77 -7.87
CA LEU A 220 4.42 -1.49 -9.12
C LEU A 220 5.82 -1.28 -9.69
N GLY A 221 6.48 -2.38 -10.09
CA GLY A 221 7.86 -2.34 -10.59
C GLY A 221 7.99 -1.87 -12.03
N TYR A 222 6.92 -1.89 -12.83
CA TYR A 222 6.86 -1.36 -14.19
C TYR A 222 5.41 -1.16 -14.63
N LEU A 223 5.20 -0.48 -15.76
CA LEU A 223 3.89 -0.21 -16.34
C LEU A 223 3.62 -1.14 -17.54
N PRO A 224 2.99 -2.31 -17.34
CA PRO A 224 2.60 -3.16 -18.46
C PRO A 224 1.43 -2.57 -19.26
N PRO A 225 1.17 -3.01 -20.50
CA PRO A 225 0.12 -2.45 -21.37
C PRO A 225 -1.28 -2.42 -20.75
N ASN A 226 -1.64 -3.45 -19.96
CA ASN A 226 -2.93 -3.47 -19.24
C ASN A 226 -3.04 -2.35 -18.21
N VAL A 227 -1.99 -2.09 -17.43
CA VAL A 227 -1.98 -0.98 -16.47
C VAL A 227 -2.10 0.35 -17.20
N ARG A 228 -1.24 0.59 -18.22
CA ARG A 228 -1.27 1.82 -19.03
C ARG A 228 -2.66 2.12 -19.62
N MET A 229 -3.37 1.08 -20.10
CA MET A 229 -4.74 1.19 -20.60
C MET A 229 -5.71 1.66 -19.50
N HIS A 230 -5.58 1.16 -18.28
CA HIS A 230 -6.43 1.57 -17.17
C HIS A 230 -6.17 3.01 -16.72
N LEU A 231 -4.94 3.51 -16.85
CA LEU A 231 -4.58 4.87 -16.44
C LEU A 231 -5.06 5.97 -17.42
N GLN A 232 -5.49 5.60 -18.63
CA GLN A 232 -5.98 6.57 -19.63
C GLN A 232 -7.34 7.15 -19.26
N ARG A 233 -7.62 8.37 -19.76
CA ARG A 233 -8.88 9.11 -19.61
C ARG A 233 -9.29 9.31 -18.13
N ALA A 234 -8.32 9.42 -17.26
CA ALA A 234 -8.56 9.76 -15.86
C ALA A 234 -8.73 11.27 -15.71
N ASP A 235 -9.68 11.71 -14.88
CA ASP A 235 -9.80 13.11 -14.44
C ASP A 235 -8.79 13.41 -13.33
N LEU A 236 -8.43 12.37 -12.54
CA LEU A 236 -7.35 12.36 -11.56
C LEU A 236 -6.54 11.09 -11.72
N LEU A 237 -5.23 11.24 -11.90
CA LEU A 237 -4.26 10.15 -11.95
C LEU A 237 -3.39 10.21 -10.69
N MET A 238 -3.41 9.14 -9.88
CA MET A 238 -2.45 8.92 -8.80
C MET A 238 -1.54 7.76 -9.19
N ILE A 239 -0.25 8.04 -9.34
CA ILE A 239 0.74 7.08 -9.80
C ILE A 239 1.98 7.12 -8.90
N GLU A 240 2.62 5.96 -8.71
CA GLU A 240 3.86 5.87 -7.97
C GLU A 240 5.00 6.64 -8.63
N SER A 241 5.86 7.28 -7.82
CA SER A 241 7.16 7.81 -8.21
C SER A 241 8.13 7.62 -7.04
N ASN A 242 8.57 6.37 -6.85
CA ASN A 242 9.16 5.93 -5.60
C ASN A 242 10.59 6.45 -5.40
N HIS A 243 11.47 6.26 -6.37
CA HIS A 243 12.90 6.52 -6.17
C HIS A 243 13.55 7.21 -7.36
N ASP A 244 14.57 7.99 -7.06
CA ASP A 244 15.58 8.43 -8.00
C ASP A 244 16.65 7.34 -8.15
N LEU A 245 17.06 7.03 -9.38
CA LEU A 245 17.98 5.91 -9.65
C LEU A 245 19.38 6.13 -9.05
N GLU A 246 19.87 7.36 -9.05
CA GLU A 246 21.19 7.67 -8.49
C GLU A 246 21.14 7.64 -6.96
N MET A 247 20.11 8.24 -6.35
CA MET A 247 19.92 8.19 -4.91
C MET A 247 19.74 6.75 -4.41
N LEU A 248 19.00 5.91 -5.13
CA LEU A 248 18.86 4.50 -4.75
C LEU A 248 20.19 3.75 -4.89
N ARG A 249 20.95 3.98 -5.99
CA ARG A 249 22.27 3.35 -6.20
C ARG A 249 23.22 3.68 -5.07
N ASP A 250 23.30 4.95 -4.70
CA ASP A 250 24.30 5.47 -3.75
C ASP A 250 23.76 5.55 -2.32
N GLY A 251 22.45 5.31 -2.13
CA GLY A 251 21.75 5.42 -0.87
C GLY A 251 22.07 4.30 0.14
N PRO A 252 21.50 4.37 1.35
CA PRO A 252 21.89 3.53 2.49
C PRO A 252 21.39 2.08 2.41
N TYR A 253 20.49 1.76 1.50
CA TYR A 253 19.88 0.42 1.45
C TYR A 253 20.90 -0.66 1.11
N PRO A 254 20.84 -1.85 1.77
CA PRO A 254 21.62 -3.02 1.39
C PRO A 254 21.34 -3.42 -0.07
N TRP A 255 22.35 -4.03 -0.72
CA TRP A 255 22.24 -4.38 -2.13
C TRP A 255 21.02 -5.25 -2.47
N ALA A 256 20.69 -6.21 -1.62
CA ALA A 256 19.51 -7.06 -1.82
C ALA A 256 18.20 -6.24 -1.84
N VAL A 257 18.08 -5.21 -1.00
CA VAL A 257 16.93 -4.30 -1.00
C VAL A 257 16.90 -3.45 -2.26
N LYS A 258 18.05 -2.91 -2.69
CA LYS A 258 18.14 -2.17 -3.96
C LYS A 258 17.72 -3.01 -5.16
N GLN A 259 18.18 -4.27 -5.23
CA GLN A 259 17.77 -5.20 -6.29
C GLN A 259 16.26 -5.49 -6.26
N ARG A 260 15.66 -5.64 -5.08
CA ARG A 260 14.22 -5.81 -4.93
C ARG A 260 13.46 -4.58 -5.45
N VAL A 261 13.85 -3.37 -5.02
CA VAL A 261 13.24 -2.10 -5.45
C VAL A 261 13.32 -1.92 -6.96
N LEU A 262 14.47 -2.23 -7.57
CA LEU A 262 14.71 -2.12 -9.02
C LEU A 262 14.08 -3.27 -9.84
N SER A 263 13.52 -4.27 -9.20
CA SER A 263 12.97 -5.43 -9.92
C SER A 263 11.65 -5.09 -10.61
N ARG A 264 11.21 -5.97 -11.53
CA ARG A 264 9.90 -5.83 -12.21
C ARG A 264 8.70 -5.96 -11.28
N VAL A 265 8.90 -6.36 -10.05
CA VAL A 265 7.87 -6.42 -9.01
C VAL A 265 8.21 -5.51 -7.83
N GLY A 266 9.19 -4.63 -7.98
CA GLY A 266 9.56 -3.62 -7.00
C GLY A 266 8.73 -2.34 -7.13
N HIS A 267 9.40 -1.20 -7.37
CA HIS A 267 8.77 0.12 -7.40
C HIS A 267 9.21 0.94 -8.63
N LEU A 268 8.35 1.86 -9.09
CA LEU A 268 8.66 2.76 -10.21
C LEU A 268 9.68 3.82 -9.82
N SER A 269 10.70 4.00 -10.66
CA SER A 269 11.59 5.16 -10.57
C SER A 269 10.94 6.43 -11.13
N ASN A 270 11.49 7.61 -10.77
CA ASN A 270 11.12 8.88 -11.38
C ASN A 270 11.24 8.86 -12.91
N ASP A 271 12.28 8.19 -13.42
CA ASP A 271 12.52 8.06 -14.87
C ASP A 271 11.45 7.23 -15.56
N ALA A 272 11.05 6.09 -14.98
CA ALA A 272 10.01 5.24 -15.55
C ALA A 272 8.66 5.95 -15.61
N VAL A 273 8.31 6.73 -14.57
CA VAL A 273 7.11 7.56 -14.57
C VAL A 273 7.24 8.70 -15.58
N GLY A 274 8.39 9.37 -15.64
CA GLY A 274 8.66 10.41 -16.62
C GLY A 274 8.54 9.91 -18.06
N GLU A 275 9.04 8.72 -18.36
CA GLU A 275 8.90 8.08 -19.67
C GLU A 275 7.42 7.82 -20.03
N TYR A 276 6.65 7.27 -19.08
CA TYR A 276 5.21 7.07 -19.28
C TYR A 276 4.47 8.40 -19.52
N LEU A 277 4.71 9.39 -18.67
CA LEU A 277 4.06 10.71 -18.79
C LEU A 277 4.40 11.40 -20.11
N SER A 278 5.66 11.29 -20.58
CA SER A 278 6.09 11.90 -21.84
C SER A 278 5.53 11.20 -23.08
N ASN A 279 5.53 9.87 -23.10
CA ASN A 279 5.33 9.11 -24.34
C ASN A 279 3.91 8.54 -24.48
N GLU A 280 3.27 8.17 -23.38
CA GLU A 280 2.06 7.33 -23.43
C GLU A 280 0.84 7.92 -22.71
N TYR A 281 1.08 8.78 -21.73
CA TYR A 281 0.00 9.46 -21.01
C TYR A 281 -0.76 10.41 -21.93
N ASP A 282 -2.09 10.35 -21.91
CA ASP A 282 -2.98 11.07 -22.81
C ASP A 282 -3.23 12.54 -22.45
N GLY A 283 -2.70 13.01 -21.30
CA GLY A 283 -2.86 14.40 -20.84
C GLY A 283 -4.25 14.71 -20.27
N ALA A 284 -5.14 13.74 -20.09
CA ALA A 284 -6.54 13.98 -19.71
C ALA A 284 -6.73 14.44 -18.26
N ALA A 285 -5.90 13.98 -17.33
CA ALA A 285 -6.11 14.26 -15.91
C ALA A 285 -5.87 15.73 -15.55
N ARG A 286 -6.84 16.32 -14.87
CA ARG A 286 -6.72 17.65 -14.27
C ARG A 286 -5.71 17.67 -13.13
N PHE A 287 -5.55 16.55 -12.44
CA PHE A 287 -4.62 16.37 -11.33
C PHE A 287 -3.80 15.10 -11.54
N VAL A 288 -2.49 15.23 -11.51
CA VAL A 288 -1.53 14.13 -11.48
C VAL A 288 -0.89 14.13 -10.10
N ILE A 289 -1.16 13.11 -9.29
CA ILE A 289 -0.58 12.93 -7.96
C ILE A 289 0.55 11.93 -8.07
N LEU A 290 1.77 12.35 -7.76
CA LEU A 290 2.91 11.47 -7.62
C LEU A 290 2.96 10.99 -6.17
N ALA A 291 2.93 9.68 -6.00
CA ALA A 291 2.69 9.03 -4.73
C ALA A 291 3.78 8.02 -4.40
N HIS A 292 3.74 7.46 -3.20
CA HIS A 292 4.65 6.44 -2.70
C HIS A 292 6.13 6.82 -2.84
N ILE A 293 6.44 8.09 -2.52
CA ILE A 293 7.78 8.68 -2.63
C ILE A 293 8.64 8.18 -1.48
N SER A 294 9.79 7.58 -1.79
CA SER A 294 10.75 7.10 -0.79
C SER A 294 11.37 8.27 -0.02
N GLU A 295 11.34 8.21 1.31
CA GLU A 295 12.00 9.22 2.15
C GLU A 295 13.54 9.13 2.13
N SER A 296 14.09 7.95 1.79
CA SER A 296 15.54 7.69 1.81
C SER A 296 16.20 7.76 0.43
N ASN A 297 15.45 7.50 -0.63
CA ASN A 297 16.01 7.35 -1.98
C ASN A 297 15.32 8.27 -3.00
N ASN A 298 14.70 9.35 -2.53
CA ASN A 298 14.08 10.35 -3.39
C ASN A 298 14.05 11.72 -2.70
N LEU A 299 13.82 12.76 -3.49
CA LEU A 299 13.54 14.11 -3.03
C LEU A 299 12.30 14.64 -3.75
N PRO A 300 11.36 15.31 -3.03
CA PRO A 300 10.16 15.89 -3.64
C PRO A 300 10.47 16.80 -4.84
N GLU A 301 11.59 17.51 -4.80
CA GLU A 301 12.04 18.41 -5.87
C GLU A 301 12.43 17.63 -7.14
N LEU A 302 13.10 16.48 -7.01
CA LEU A 302 13.46 15.63 -8.14
C LEU A 302 12.20 15.00 -8.76
N VAL A 303 11.28 14.50 -7.94
CA VAL A 303 10.00 13.95 -8.40
C VAL A 303 9.23 15.00 -9.20
N ARG A 304 9.10 16.23 -8.66
CA ARG A 304 8.40 17.35 -9.33
C ARG A 304 9.06 17.70 -10.64
N LEU A 305 10.38 17.90 -10.64
CA LEU A 305 11.14 18.28 -11.82
C LEU A 305 11.03 17.24 -12.94
N SER A 306 11.13 15.96 -12.60
CA SER A 306 10.97 14.85 -13.56
C SER A 306 9.59 14.87 -14.21
N ALA A 307 8.53 14.99 -13.41
CA ALA A 307 7.16 15.01 -13.91
C ALA A 307 6.84 16.27 -14.71
N GLU A 308 7.27 17.46 -14.28
CA GLU A 308 7.04 18.71 -15.01
C GLU A 308 7.74 18.69 -16.38
N ARG A 309 8.98 18.19 -16.45
CA ARG A 309 9.69 18.00 -17.72
C ARG A 309 8.96 16.99 -18.63
N ALA A 310 8.47 15.90 -18.07
CA ALA A 310 7.77 14.88 -18.82
C ALA A 310 6.41 15.35 -19.37
N LEU A 311 5.76 16.26 -18.67
CA LEU A 311 4.48 16.86 -19.05
C LEU A 311 4.62 18.13 -19.89
N ASP A 312 5.85 18.58 -20.15
CA ASP A 312 6.09 19.76 -20.99
C ASP A 312 5.50 19.56 -22.39
N GLY A 313 4.66 20.49 -22.83
CA GLY A 313 3.89 20.40 -24.09
C GLY A 313 2.62 19.54 -24.04
N LYS A 314 2.38 18.74 -22.97
CA LYS A 314 1.11 18.01 -22.75
C LYS A 314 0.16 18.72 -21.80
N MET A 315 0.68 19.64 -21.00
CA MET A 315 -0.13 20.50 -20.14
C MET A 315 -0.83 21.55 -21.02
N GLY A 316 -2.06 21.27 -21.39
CA GLY A 316 -2.87 22.16 -22.21
C GLY A 316 -3.24 23.45 -21.49
N LEU A 317 -4.07 24.29 -22.17
CA LEU A 317 -4.64 25.54 -21.62
C LEU A 317 -5.48 25.32 -20.34
N LEU A 318 -5.86 24.08 -20.02
CA LEU A 318 -6.46 23.65 -18.76
C LEU A 318 -5.31 23.26 -17.83
N VAL A 319 -5.13 24.06 -16.78
CA VAL A 319 -4.07 23.94 -15.78
C VAL A 319 -4.08 22.56 -15.11
N ASN A 320 -3.38 21.60 -15.68
CA ASN A 320 -3.12 20.33 -15.03
C ASN A 320 -2.20 20.61 -13.84
N LYS A 321 -2.57 20.13 -12.67
CA LYS A 321 -1.76 20.32 -11.47
C LYS A 321 -1.01 19.04 -11.15
N VAL A 322 0.32 19.14 -11.05
CA VAL A 322 1.17 18.10 -10.48
C VAL A 322 1.21 18.31 -8.97
N LEU A 323 0.80 17.28 -8.23
CA LEU A 323 0.77 17.26 -6.78
C LEU A 323 1.67 16.12 -6.28
N LEU A 324 2.30 16.32 -5.14
CA LEU A 324 3.13 15.31 -4.48
C LEU A 324 2.44 14.87 -3.20
N ALA A 325 2.17 13.57 -3.09
CA ALA A 325 1.68 13.00 -1.85
C ALA A 325 2.83 12.85 -0.84
N SER A 326 2.54 13.05 0.43
CA SER A 326 3.53 13.02 1.51
C SER A 326 3.22 11.91 2.50
N GLN A 327 4.27 11.33 3.09
CA GLN A 327 4.14 10.41 4.21
C GLN A 327 3.65 11.12 5.48
N SER A 328 4.11 12.34 5.72
CA SER A 328 3.95 13.03 7.00
C SER A 328 2.68 13.88 7.11
N MET A 329 2.18 14.42 5.99
CA MET A 329 1.07 15.36 5.98
C MET A 329 0.01 14.98 4.94
N PRO A 330 -1.28 15.10 5.27
CA PRO A 330 -2.34 14.97 4.28
C PRO A 330 -2.20 16.00 3.16
N LEU A 331 -2.54 15.58 1.95
CA LEU A 331 -2.73 16.50 0.84
C LEU A 331 -4.06 17.25 1.02
N GLU A 332 -4.13 18.50 0.58
CA GLU A 332 -5.41 19.20 0.51
C GLU A 332 -6.42 18.42 -0.31
N SER A 333 -7.68 18.43 0.13
CA SER A 333 -8.76 17.74 -0.58
C SER A 333 -8.94 18.29 -2.01
N ILE A 334 -8.93 17.39 -2.98
CA ILE A 334 -9.11 17.70 -4.40
C ILE A 334 -10.58 17.50 -4.74
N TYR A 335 -11.18 18.49 -5.35
CA TYR A 335 -12.58 18.46 -5.78
C TYR A 335 -12.64 18.36 -7.32
N LEU A 336 -13.38 17.34 -7.78
CA LEU A 336 -13.61 17.00 -9.19
C LEU A 336 -15.05 17.31 -9.60
#